data_6c1d6fe630a66f2d73ec04b4782b673c
#
_entry.id   6c1d6fe630a66f2d73ec04b4782b673c
#
_cell.length_a   1.000
_cell.length_b   1.000
_cell.length_c   1.000
_cell.angle_alpha   90.00
_cell.angle_beta   90.00
_cell.angle_gamma   90.00
#
_symmetry.space_group_name_H-M   'P 1'
#
loop_
_entity.id
_entity.type
_entity.pdbx_description
1 polymer ?
#
loop_
_entity_poly.entity_id
_entity_poly.type
_entity_poly.pdbx_seq_one_letter_code
_entity_poly.pdbx_strand_id
1 'polypeptide(L)'
;MEKETRPFISWQLADDFMTAVFEKMGVPTEDARLCADVLLESDRRGIESHGCNRFKPIYIDRIKSGILNPVTKIDILKETPTTAVLDANDGMGMVASKKAMDMCIEKAHKYGMGMVAVRNSSHYGIAGYWTGLAAKENMIGISGTNARPSVAPTFGVENMLGTNPLTFSMPTDEPFPFTLDCATSVIQNGKIEYYARINHDTPKGLVISREGEELTDSAEILKKIRSQQAALAPLGGFGETTGGYKGYGYSTVVEILSAALQSGLFLKALDGKDEEGKIRPYHLGHFFIAIDTEAFMGAEAFKKTCGDILRDLRGSEKAPGQERIYTAGEKEYDVWMYRKDKGCLLYTSPSPRDRSLSRM
;
A
#
# COMPACT_ATOMS: atom_id res chain seq x y z
N MET A 1 -8.27 -16.58 16.68
CA MET A 1 -9.03 -15.92 15.60
C MET A 1 -10.51 -16.05 15.95
N GLU A 2 -11.23 -14.92 16.11
CA GLU A 2 -12.68 -14.95 16.24
C GLU A 2 -13.28 -15.66 15.03
N LYS A 3 -14.32 -16.48 15.27
CA LYS A 3 -15.03 -17.17 14.18
C LYS A 3 -15.62 -16.13 13.23
N GLU A 4 -15.06 -16.04 12.03
CA GLU A 4 -15.55 -15.13 11.00
C GLU A 4 -16.96 -15.56 10.57
N THR A 5 -17.96 -14.77 10.92
CA THR A 5 -19.37 -15.04 10.63
C THR A 5 -19.82 -14.50 9.26
N ARG A 6 -18.93 -13.85 8.52
CA ARG A 6 -19.21 -13.20 7.23
C ARG A 6 -19.14 -14.21 6.07
N PRO A 7 -19.90 -13.99 5.00
CA PRO A 7 -19.90 -14.88 3.85
C PRO A 7 -18.60 -14.81 3.07
N PHE A 8 -18.14 -15.95 2.58
CA PHE A 8 -17.06 -16.09 1.62
C PHE A 8 -17.63 -16.36 0.23
N ILE A 9 -16.98 -15.83 -0.79
CA ILE A 9 -17.18 -16.22 -2.18
C ILE A 9 -15.92 -16.90 -2.71
N SER A 10 -16.04 -17.77 -3.70
CA SER A 10 -14.85 -18.42 -4.26
C SER A 10 -13.89 -17.39 -4.84
N TRP A 11 -12.59 -17.63 -4.72
CA TRP A 11 -11.56 -16.77 -5.30
C TRP A 11 -11.74 -16.61 -6.81
N GLN A 12 -12.10 -17.70 -7.50
CA GLN A 12 -12.35 -17.68 -8.93
C GLN A 12 -13.52 -16.77 -9.30
N LEU A 13 -14.65 -16.85 -8.58
CA LEU A 13 -15.79 -15.98 -8.84
C LEU A 13 -15.46 -14.50 -8.64
N ALA A 14 -14.67 -14.19 -7.60
CA ALA A 14 -14.24 -12.82 -7.33
C ALA A 14 -13.30 -12.30 -8.44
N ASP A 15 -12.37 -13.13 -8.89
CA ASP A 15 -11.44 -12.83 -9.99
C ASP A 15 -12.17 -12.61 -11.31
N ASP A 16 -13.01 -13.56 -11.72
CA ASP A 16 -13.80 -13.48 -12.96
C ASP A 16 -14.69 -12.24 -12.97
N PHE A 17 -15.34 -11.92 -11.83
CA PHE A 17 -16.18 -10.74 -11.71
C PHE A 17 -15.40 -9.44 -11.86
N MET A 18 -14.29 -9.29 -11.13
CA MET A 18 -13.50 -8.06 -11.18
C MET A 18 -12.82 -7.89 -12.53
N THR A 19 -12.28 -8.96 -13.11
CA THR A 19 -11.70 -8.96 -14.45
C THR A 19 -12.72 -8.51 -15.48
N ALA A 20 -13.91 -9.13 -15.51
CA ALA A 20 -14.97 -8.78 -16.45
C ALA A 20 -15.43 -7.33 -16.33
N VAL A 21 -15.48 -6.79 -15.09
CA VAL A 21 -15.84 -5.37 -14.88
C VAL A 21 -14.73 -4.45 -15.37
N PHE A 22 -13.45 -4.76 -15.11
CA PHE A 22 -12.32 -3.99 -15.64
C PHE A 22 -12.31 -3.99 -17.18
N GLU A 23 -12.50 -5.14 -17.81
CA GLU A 23 -12.60 -5.25 -19.28
C GLU A 23 -13.76 -4.38 -19.82
N LYS A 24 -14.93 -4.42 -19.17
CA LYS A 24 -16.07 -3.59 -19.54
C LYS A 24 -15.81 -2.09 -19.38
N MET A 25 -14.85 -1.73 -18.52
CA MET A 25 -14.37 -0.35 -18.37
C MET A 25 -13.28 0.04 -19.37
N GLY A 26 -12.89 -0.87 -20.28
CA GLY A 26 -11.90 -0.64 -21.33
C GLY A 26 -10.47 -1.02 -20.94
N VAL A 27 -10.26 -1.70 -19.81
CA VAL A 27 -8.94 -2.22 -19.43
C VAL A 27 -8.65 -3.47 -20.26
N PRO A 28 -7.46 -3.59 -20.91
CA PRO A 28 -7.06 -4.81 -21.65
C PRO A 28 -7.10 -6.06 -20.75
N THR A 29 -7.44 -7.21 -21.32
CA THR A 29 -7.69 -8.45 -20.57
C THR A 29 -6.55 -8.85 -19.61
N GLU A 30 -5.31 -8.79 -20.06
CA GLU A 30 -4.14 -9.13 -19.23
C GLU A 30 -3.97 -8.15 -18.07
N ASP A 31 -4.13 -6.85 -18.34
CA ASP A 31 -4.07 -5.80 -17.33
C ASP A 31 -5.24 -5.91 -16.34
N ALA A 32 -6.43 -6.26 -16.81
CA ALA A 32 -7.62 -6.48 -15.99
C ALA A 32 -7.40 -7.63 -14.99
N ARG A 33 -6.84 -8.75 -15.44
CA ARG A 33 -6.49 -9.90 -14.58
C ARG A 33 -5.43 -9.53 -13.56
N LEU A 34 -4.37 -8.84 -13.96
CA LEU A 34 -3.35 -8.35 -13.05
C LEU A 34 -3.97 -7.45 -11.96
N CYS A 35 -4.80 -6.50 -12.36
CA CYS A 35 -5.44 -5.58 -11.41
C CYS A 35 -6.40 -6.31 -10.44
N ALA A 36 -7.14 -7.30 -10.93
CA ALA A 36 -7.99 -8.15 -10.08
C ALA A 36 -7.14 -8.96 -9.09
N ASP A 37 -6.06 -9.60 -9.56
CA ASP A 37 -5.18 -10.40 -8.70
C ASP A 37 -4.51 -9.57 -7.60
N VAL A 38 -4.03 -8.36 -7.89
CA VAL A 38 -3.44 -7.46 -6.88
C VAL A 38 -4.45 -7.13 -5.77
N LEU A 39 -5.70 -6.87 -6.12
CA LEU A 39 -6.76 -6.58 -5.14
C LEU A 39 -7.12 -7.83 -4.32
N LEU A 40 -7.23 -8.97 -4.98
CA LEU A 40 -7.52 -10.24 -4.30
C LEU A 40 -6.36 -10.70 -3.43
N GLU A 41 -5.11 -10.47 -3.83
CA GLU A 41 -3.95 -10.78 -2.99
C GLU A 41 -3.95 -9.97 -1.69
N SER A 42 -4.42 -8.72 -1.73
CA SER A 42 -4.65 -7.92 -0.53
C SER A 42 -5.66 -8.58 0.41
N ASP A 43 -6.80 -9.04 -0.12
CA ASP A 43 -7.82 -9.72 0.69
C ASP A 43 -7.36 -11.11 1.15
N ARG A 44 -6.60 -11.85 0.34
CA ARG A 44 -5.99 -13.13 0.72
C ARG A 44 -5.11 -12.99 1.96
N ARG A 45 -4.36 -11.90 2.06
CA ARG A 45 -3.44 -11.59 3.16
C ARG A 45 -4.09 -10.88 4.35
N GLY A 46 -5.38 -10.63 4.31
CA GLY A 46 -6.09 -9.92 5.39
C GLY A 46 -5.86 -8.41 5.41
N ILE A 47 -5.42 -7.83 4.29
CA ILE A 47 -5.20 -6.39 4.14
C ILE A 47 -6.42 -5.76 3.44
N GLU A 48 -7.59 -5.93 4.03
CA GLU A 48 -8.87 -5.53 3.44
C GLU A 48 -8.97 -4.03 3.15
N SER A 49 -8.13 -3.23 3.75
CA SER A 49 -8.04 -1.78 3.47
C SER A 49 -7.68 -1.47 2.01
N HIS A 50 -7.05 -2.42 1.30
CA HIS A 50 -6.54 -2.26 -0.06
C HIS A 50 -7.04 -3.34 -1.05
N GLY A 51 -7.98 -4.19 -0.63
CA GLY A 51 -8.58 -5.26 -1.43
C GLY A 51 -9.81 -4.81 -2.23
N CYS A 52 -10.78 -5.69 -2.33
CA CYS A 52 -12.03 -5.49 -3.08
C CYS A 52 -12.78 -4.20 -2.71
N ASN A 53 -12.62 -3.70 -1.48
CA ASN A 53 -13.22 -2.43 -1.07
C ASN A 53 -12.71 -1.22 -1.85
N ARG A 54 -11.54 -1.31 -2.48
CA ARG A 54 -10.94 -0.26 -3.33
C ARG A 54 -11.34 -0.37 -4.79
N PHE A 55 -11.87 -1.52 -5.20
CA PHE A 55 -12.22 -1.80 -6.59
C PHE A 55 -13.08 -0.71 -7.21
N LYS A 56 -14.26 -0.46 -6.63
CA LYS A 56 -15.18 0.57 -7.14
C LYS A 56 -14.66 2.00 -6.94
N PRO A 57 -14.37 2.49 -5.71
CA PRO A 57 -14.10 3.91 -5.48
C PRO A 57 -12.77 4.40 -6.04
N ILE A 58 -11.76 3.52 -6.14
CA ILE A 58 -10.42 3.90 -6.59
C ILE A 58 -10.21 3.65 -8.08
N TYR A 59 -10.79 2.59 -8.63
CA TYR A 59 -10.54 2.22 -10.03
C TYR A 59 -11.75 2.54 -10.91
N ILE A 60 -12.90 1.93 -10.66
CA ILE A 60 -14.05 2.06 -11.55
C ILE A 60 -14.58 3.50 -11.59
N ASP A 61 -14.73 4.15 -10.43
CA ASP A 61 -15.25 5.52 -10.38
C ASP A 61 -14.25 6.52 -10.99
N ARG A 62 -12.94 6.29 -10.87
CA ARG A 62 -11.92 7.14 -11.48
C ARG A 62 -11.80 6.96 -12.99
N ILE A 63 -11.94 5.75 -13.52
CA ILE A 63 -12.05 5.51 -14.96
C ILE A 63 -13.28 6.23 -15.49
N LYS A 64 -14.45 6.08 -14.85
CA LYS A 64 -15.69 6.75 -15.27
C LYS A 64 -15.60 8.27 -15.23
N SER A 65 -14.83 8.84 -14.32
CA SER A 65 -14.64 10.30 -14.23
C SER A 65 -13.52 10.83 -15.14
N GLY A 66 -12.83 9.95 -15.89
CA GLY A 66 -11.79 10.32 -16.84
C GLY A 66 -10.46 10.74 -16.20
N ILE A 67 -10.25 10.45 -14.90
CA ILE A 67 -9.01 10.76 -14.18
C ILE A 67 -8.06 9.57 -14.08
N LEU A 68 -8.43 8.43 -14.65
CA LEU A 68 -7.63 7.21 -14.72
C LEU A 68 -7.83 6.59 -16.10
N ASN A 69 -6.74 6.44 -16.85
CA ASN A 69 -6.78 5.83 -18.18
C ASN A 69 -6.88 4.30 -18.05
N PRO A 70 -7.91 3.66 -18.62
CA PRO A 70 -8.05 2.21 -18.55
C PRO A 70 -6.97 1.47 -19.38
N VAL A 71 -6.53 2.05 -20.49
CA VAL A 71 -5.44 1.52 -21.31
C VAL A 71 -4.15 2.21 -20.87
N THR A 72 -3.27 1.45 -20.21
CA THR A 72 -2.02 1.99 -19.68
C THR A 72 -0.97 2.06 -20.77
N LYS A 73 -0.61 3.29 -21.15
CA LYS A 73 0.55 3.53 -22.00
C LYS A 73 1.75 3.84 -21.10
N ILE A 74 2.88 3.14 -21.30
CA ILE A 74 4.11 3.36 -20.54
C ILE A 74 5.19 3.83 -21.50
N ASP A 75 5.70 5.04 -21.27
CA ASP A 75 6.83 5.59 -22.00
C ASP A 75 8.10 5.47 -21.13
N ILE A 76 9.19 4.96 -21.74
CA ILE A 76 10.51 4.93 -21.11
C ILE A 76 11.18 6.28 -21.41
N LEU A 77 11.28 7.14 -20.41
CA LEU A 77 11.86 8.48 -20.57
C LEU A 77 13.38 8.47 -20.55
N LYS A 78 13.96 7.58 -19.75
CA LYS A 78 15.40 7.40 -19.61
C LYS A 78 15.69 5.99 -19.14
N GLU A 79 16.74 5.40 -19.67
CA GLU A 79 17.20 4.08 -19.25
C GLU A 79 18.73 4.01 -19.23
N THR A 80 19.26 3.32 -18.24
CA THR A 80 20.68 2.96 -18.09
C THR A 80 20.78 1.46 -17.77
N PRO A 81 21.97 0.87 -17.69
CA PRO A 81 22.10 -0.53 -17.29
C PRO A 81 21.36 -0.89 -16.00
N THR A 82 21.39 -0.03 -14.99
CA THR A 82 20.82 -0.32 -13.64
C THR A 82 19.62 0.51 -13.27
N THR A 83 19.26 1.54 -14.04
CA THR A 83 18.13 2.43 -13.71
C THR A 83 17.21 2.65 -14.90
N ALA A 84 15.95 3.04 -14.62
CA ALA A 84 15.04 3.59 -15.62
C ALA A 84 14.06 4.61 -15.01
N VAL A 85 13.53 5.48 -15.84
CA VAL A 85 12.44 6.40 -15.53
C VAL A 85 11.29 6.16 -16.51
N LEU A 86 10.11 5.89 -15.96
CA LEU A 86 8.89 5.62 -16.73
C LEU A 86 7.85 6.73 -16.53
N ASP A 87 7.09 7.00 -17.58
CA ASP A 87 5.85 7.78 -17.50
C ASP A 87 4.66 6.85 -17.74
N ALA A 88 3.74 6.78 -16.78
CA ALA A 88 2.57 5.92 -16.86
C ALA A 88 1.36 6.58 -17.53
N ASN A 89 1.46 7.86 -17.95
CA ASN A 89 0.42 8.59 -18.70
C ASN A 89 -0.98 8.48 -18.06
N ASP A 90 -1.04 8.61 -16.72
CA ASP A 90 -2.25 8.49 -15.90
C ASP A 90 -2.98 7.15 -16.03
N GLY A 91 -2.26 6.09 -16.41
CA GLY A 91 -2.75 4.73 -16.52
C GLY A 91 -2.87 4.02 -15.17
N MET A 92 -3.22 2.72 -15.24
CA MET A 92 -3.39 1.84 -14.10
C MET A 92 -2.05 1.68 -13.36
N GLY A 93 -1.98 2.17 -12.11
CA GLY A 93 -0.77 2.11 -11.30
C GLY A 93 -0.24 0.68 -11.09
N MET A 94 -1.14 -0.30 -11.06
CA MET A 94 -0.76 -1.72 -10.98
C MET A 94 0.00 -2.19 -12.21
N VAL A 95 -0.44 -1.80 -13.41
CA VAL A 95 0.21 -2.15 -14.68
C VAL A 95 1.59 -1.50 -14.78
N ALA A 96 1.67 -0.21 -14.43
CA ALA A 96 2.95 0.52 -14.41
C ALA A 96 3.93 -0.10 -13.39
N SER A 97 3.44 -0.52 -12.21
CA SER A 97 4.25 -1.13 -11.16
C SER A 97 4.77 -2.51 -11.55
N LYS A 98 3.94 -3.33 -12.22
CA LYS A 98 4.39 -4.63 -12.76
C LYS A 98 5.56 -4.44 -13.72
N LYS A 99 5.39 -3.55 -14.70
CA LYS A 99 6.46 -3.25 -15.67
C LYS A 99 7.72 -2.74 -14.98
N ALA A 100 7.58 -1.83 -14.02
CA ALA A 100 8.72 -1.25 -13.31
C ALA A 100 9.48 -2.29 -12.48
N MET A 101 8.78 -3.15 -11.72
CA MET A 101 9.43 -4.17 -10.91
C MET A 101 10.06 -5.27 -11.78
N ASP A 102 9.43 -5.67 -12.89
CA ASP A 102 10.04 -6.61 -13.83
C ASP A 102 11.35 -6.07 -14.39
N MET A 103 11.38 -4.80 -14.80
CA MET A 103 12.62 -4.14 -15.24
C MET A 103 13.68 -4.09 -14.14
N CYS A 104 13.29 -3.88 -12.87
CA CYS A 104 14.23 -3.94 -11.74
C CYS A 104 14.84 -5.32 -11.60
N ILE A 105 14.02 -6.38 -11.66
CA ILE A 105 14.44 -7.78 -11.56
C ILE A 105 15.39 -8.15 -12.72
N GLU A 106 15.03 -7.81 -13.97
CA GLU A 106 15.87 -8.04 -15.14
C GLU A 106 17.26 -7.35 -15.01
N LYS A 107 17.27 -6.10 -14.54
CA LYS A 107 18.51 -5.36 -14.31
C LYS A 107 19.33 -5.97 -13.15
N ALA A 108 18.66 -6.39 -12.07
CA ALA A 108 19.29 -7.02 -10.94
C ALA A 108 19.96 -8.34 -11.30
N HIS A 109 19.32 -9.21 -12.06
CA HIS A 109 19.93 -10.44 -12.58
C HIS A 109 21.20 -10.18 -13.37
N LYS A 110 21.24 -9.09 -14.12
CA LYS A 110 22.37 -8.79 -15.01
C LYS A 110 23.49 -8.01 -14.33
N TYR A 111 23.16 -7.15 -13.37
CA TYR A 111 24.11 -6.17 -12.81
C TYR A 111 24.15 -6.17 -11.27
N GLY A 112 23.46 -7.11 -10.62
CA GLY A 112 23.39 -7.21 -9.16
C GLY A 112 22.30 -6.33 -8.52
N MET A 113 21.84 -5.26 -9.20
CA MET A 113 20.72 -4.44 -8.73
C MET A 113 20.08 -3.65 -9.86
N GLY A 114 18.80 -3.31 -9.68
CA GLY A 114 18.06 -2.42 -10.57
C GLY A 114 17.15 -1.49 -9.81
N MET A 115 16.96 -0.26 -10.31
CA MET A 115 16.04 0.72 -9.78
C MET A 115 15.23 1.37 -10.89
N VAL A 116 13.91 1.47 -10.72
CA VAL A 116 13.00 2.13 -11.66
C VAL A 116 12.12 3.11 -10.91
N ALA A 117 12.05 4.33 -11.41
CA ALA A 117 11.16 5.37 -10.93
C ALA A 117 10.02 5.61 -11.93
N VAL A 118 8.79 5.79 -11.44
CA VAL A 118 7.58 5.98 -12.25
C VAL A 118 6.92 7.29 -11.88
N ARG A 119 6.49 8.08 -12.88
CA ARG A 119 5.68 9.28 -12.68
C ARG A 119 4.34 9.18 -13.39
N ASN A 120 3.45 10.14 -13.12
CA ASN A 120 2.12 10.23 -13.73
C ASN A 120 1.37 8.90 -13.65
N SER A 121 1.40 8.29 -12.47
CA SER A 121 0.77 7.02 -12.17
C SER A 121 -0.47 7.22 -11.29
N SER A 122 -1.07 6.13 -10.88
CA SER A 122 -2.24 6.08 -10.01
C SER A 122 -2.03 5.09 -8.86
N HIS A 123 -3.07 4.84 -8.06
CA HIS A 123 -3.02 3.86 -6.98
C HIS A 123 -2.59 2.48 -7.49
N TYR A 124 -1.67 1.80 -6.79
CA TYR A 124 -1.03 0.57 -7.26
C TYR A 124 -1.30 -0.68 -6.39
N GLY A 125 -2.33 -0.62 -5.53
CA GLY A 125 -2.66 -1.72 -4.61
C GLY A 125 -1.77 -1.75 -3.37
N ILE A 126 -1.49 -2.94 -2.84
CA ILE A 126 -0.54 -3.15 -1.74
C ILE A 126 0.89 -3.16 -2.28
N ALA A 127 1.79 -2.44 -1.59
CA ALA A 127 3.19 -2.34 -2.02
C ALA A 127 3.94 -3.67 -1.90
N GLY A 128 3.58 -4.51 -0.91
CA GLY A 128 4.12 -5.84 -0.70
C GLY A 128 3.88 -6.82 -1.85
N TYR A 129 2.89 -6.58 -2.73
CA TYR A 129 2.73 -7.36 -3.95
C TYR A 129 3.96 -7.22 -4.85
N TRP A 130 4.41 -5.99 -5.06
CA TRP A 130 5.51 -5.68 -5.97
C TRP A 130 6.86 -6.15 -5.42
N THR A 131 7.14 -5.85 -4.16
CA THR A 131 8.38 -6.29 -3.52
C THR A 131 8.45 -7.81 -3.38
N GLY A 132 7.30 -8.47 -3.23
CA GLY A 132 7.17 -9.92 -3.23
C GLY A 132 7.53 -10.58 -4.56
N LEU A 133 7.40 -9.89 -5.70
CA LEU A 133 7.87 -10.40 -7.00
C LEU A 133 9.39 -10.58 -6.99
N ALA A 134 10.13 -9.58 -6.49
CA ALA A 134 11.58 -9.68 -6.35
C ALA A 134 11.99 -10.79 -5.34
N ALA A 135 11.27 -10.92 -4.21
CA ALA A 135 11.57 -11.94 -3.22
C ALA A 135 11.38 -13.38 -3.78
N LYS A 136 10.44 -13.61 -4.70
CA LYS A 136 10.26 -14.88 -5.40
C LYS A 136 11.47 -15.26 -6.28
N GLU A 137 12.20 -14.25 -6.77
CA GLU A 137 13.43 -14.41 -7.55
C GLU A 137 14.70 -14.38 -6.66
N ASN A 138 14.56 -14.65 -5.36
CA ASN A 138 15.64 -14.57 -4.36
C ASN A 138 16.34 -13.19 -4.26
N MET A 139 15.61 -12.13 -4.54
CA MET A 139 16.08 -10.75 -4.46
C MET A 139 15.45 -10.00 -3.30
N ILE A 140 16.14 -8.98 -2.79
CA ILE A 140 15.52 -7.98 -1.92
C ILE A 140 14.70 -7.06 -2.80
N GLY A 141 13.39 -6.96 -2.55
CA GLY A 141 12.51 -5.99 -3.17
C GLY A 141 12.25 -4.81 -2.25
N ILE A 142 12.35 -3.58 -2.78
CA ILE A 142 12.01 -2.35 -2.07
C ILE A 142 11.08 -1.52 -2.97
N SER A 143 10.02 -0.95 -2.40
CA SER A 143 9.11 -0.07 -3.10
C SER A 143 8.54 1.00 -2.19
N GLY A 144 8.19 2.12 -2.77
CA GLY A 144 7.42 3.17 -2.12
C GLY A 144 6.64 3.99 -3.13
N THR A 145 5.66 4.72 -2.63
CA THR A 145 4.83 5.63 -3.42
C THR A 145 4.45 6.84 -2.59
N ASN A 146 4.42 8.02 -3.21
CA ASN A 146 3.73 9.15 -2.60
C ASN A 146 2.21 8.98 -2.73
N ALA A 147 1.46 9.75 -1.97
CA ALA A 147 0.01 9.69 -1.95
C ALA A 147 -0.58 11.09 -1.70
N ARG A 148 -1.92 11.20 -1.82
CA ARG A 148 -2.62 12.44 -1.51
C ARG A 148 -2.29 12.96 -0.11
N PRO A 149 -2.11 14.27 0.07
CA PRO A 149 -1.81 14.87 1.36
C PRO A 149 -2.86 14.50 2.43
N SER A 150 -2.38 13.91 3.52
CA SER A 150 -3.22 13.50 4.66
C SER A 150 -2.45 13.48 5.98
N VAL A 151 -1.13 13.65 5.95
CA VAL A 151 -0.24 13.55 7.11
C VAL A 151 0.41 14.91 7.34
N ALA A 152 0.41 15.37 8.61
CA ALA A 152 1.12 16.58 9.00
C ALA A 152 2.62 16.28 9.22
N PRO A 153 3.52 17.21 8.87
CA PRO A 153 4.91 17.14 9.31
C PRO A 153 5.00 17.29 10.84
N THR A 154 6.10 16.83 11.44
CA THR A 154 6.35 17.05 12.86
C THR A 154 6.26 18.54 13.19
N PHE A 155 5.53 18.89 14.26
CA PHE A 155 5.15 20.25 14.67
C PHE A 155 4.21 21.00 13.73
N GLY A 156 3.76 20.38 12.65
CA GLY A 156 2.77 20.96 11.74
C GLY A 156 1.35 20.45 12.02
N VAL A 157 0.36 21.13 11.46
CA VAL A 157 -1.06 20.75 11.50
C VAL A 157 -1.67 20.63 10.11
N GLU A 158 -0.86 20.83 9.09
CA GLU A 158 -1.31 20.87 7.69
C GLU A 158 -1.08 19.54 6.98
N ASN A 159 -2.04 19.10 6.16
CA ASN A 159 -1.88 17.95 5.30
C ASN A 159 -0.82 18.26 4.22
N MET A 160 0.37 17.73 4.37
CA MET A 160 1.48 17.94 3.45
C MET A 160 1.92 16.65 2.77
N LEU A 161 2.13 15.59 3.54
CA LEU A 161 2.58 14.29 3.06
C LEU A 161 1.40 13.34 2.88
N GLY A 162 1.53 12.36 2.01
CA GLY A 162 0.65 11.20 1.96
C GLY A 162 0.94 10.20 3.07
N THR A 163 0.28 9.06 3.05
CA THR A 163 0.62 7.91 3.92
C THR A 163 1.93 7.26 3.53
N ASN A 164 2.44 7.55 2.35
CA ASN A 164 3.78 7.29 1.82
C ASN A 164 4.37 5.95 2.28
N PRO A 165 3.81 4.80 1.86
CA PRO A 165 4.30 3.50 2.30
C PRO A 165 5.73 3.27 1.85
N LEU A 166 6.51 2.62 2.73
CA LEU A 166 7.84 2.12 2.45
C LEU A 166 7.84 0.61 2.74
N THR A 167 8.14 -0.18 1.73
CA THR A 167 7.95 -1.62 1.76
C THR A 167 9.22 -2.35 1.39
N PHE A 168 9.50 -3.40 2.14
CA PHE A 168 10.62 -4.33 1.93
C PHE A 168 10.10 -5.75 1.89
N SER A 169 10.57 -6.54 0.93
CA SER A 169 10.45 -8.00 0.96
C SER A 169 11.83 -8.63 0.80
N MET A 170 12.13 -9.62 1.63
CA MET A 170 13.41 -10.32 1.66
C MET A 170 13.16 -11.83 1.64
N PRO A 171 13.85 -12.59 0.77
CA PRO A 171 13.70 -14.05 0.73
C PRO A 171 14.23 -14.69 2.02
N THR A 172 13.60 -15.76 2.45
CA THR A 172 13.96 -16.54 3.65
C THR A 172 13.99 -18.02 3.31
N ASP A 173 14.53 -18.85 4.22
CA ASP A 173 14.41 -20.31 4.18
C ASP A 173 13.08 -20.82 4.83
N GLU A 174 12.17 -19.89 5.15
CA GLU A 174 10.84 -20.19 5.67
C GLU A 174 9.78 -20.21 4.54
N PRO A 175 8.56 -20.71 4.80
CA PRO A 175 7.51 -20.79 3.77
C PRO A 175 6.96 -19.42 3.32
N PHE A 176 7.43 -18.32 3.91
CA PHE A 176 7.06 -16.95 3.55
C PHE A 176 8.29 -16.02 3.61
N PRO A 177 8.35 -15.00 2.75
CA PRO A 177 9.39 -13.99 2.85
C PRO A 177 9.14 -13.06 4.05
N PHE A 178 10.20 -12.48 4.62
CA PHE A 178 10.03 -11.29 5.45
C PHE A 178 9.42 -10.19 4.58
N THR A 179 8.28 -9.65 4.96
CA THR A 179 7.63 -8.56 4.22
C THR A 179 7.15 -7.49 5.18
N LEU A 180 7.85 -6.36 5.21
CA LEU A 180 7.40 -5.15 5.88
C LEU A 180 6.67 -4.28 4.87
N ASP A 181 5.34 -4.28 4.91
CA ASP A 181 4.48 -3.43 4.08
C ASP A 181 3.68 -2.49 4.97
N CYS A 182 4.17 -1.27 5.13
CA CYS A 182 3.54 -0.32 6.04
C CYS A 182 3.58 1.12 5.54
N ALA A 183 2.54 1.88 5.90
CA ALA A 183 2.54 3.32 5.79
C ALA A 183 3.59 3.94 6.72
N THR A 184 4.10 5.11 6.36
CA THR A 184 4.92 5.96 7.25
C THR A 184 4.07 6.89 8.13
N SER A 185 2.74 6.81 8.01
CA SER A 185 1.78 7.38 8.98
C SER A 185 1.46 6.37 10.08
N VAL A 186 1.10 6.88 11.26
CA VAL A 186 0.77 6.03 12.42
C VAL A 186 -0.55 5.28 12.25
N ILE A 187 -1.47 5.83 11.46
CA ILE A 187 -2.78 5.27 11.14
C ILE A 187 -3.16 5.63 9.69
N GLN A 188 -4.11 4.89 9.13
CA GLN A 188 -4.66 5.14 7.80
C GLN A 188 -6.15 5.47 7.88
N ASN A 189 -6.67 6.23 6.90
CA ASN A 189 -8.10 6.58 6.82
C ASN A 189 -9.01 5.36 6.89
N GLY A 190 -8.64 4.25 6.24
CA GLY A 190 -9.43 3.01 6.28
C GLY A 190 -9.62 2.43 7.69
N LYS A 191 -8.66 2.62 8.60
CA LYS A 191 -8.80 2.21 9.99
C LYS A 191 -9.76 3.12 10.76
N ILE A 192 -9.73 4.42 10.49
CA ILE A 192 -10.67 5.39 11.08
C ILE A 192 -12.09 5.15 10.55
N GLU A 193 -12.24 4.82 9.25
CA GLU A 193 -13.52 4.41 8.67
C GLU A 193 -14.08 3.16 9.35
N TYR A 194 -13.21 2.21 9.68
CA TYR A 194 -13.60 1.02 10.44
C TYR A 194 -14.05 1.39 11.86
N TYR A 195 -13.29 2.22 12.60
CA TYR A 195 -13.69 2.68 13.92
C TYR A 195 -15.02 3.42 13.91
N ALA A 196 -15.23 4.32 12.97
CA ALA A 196 -16.49 5.03 12.83
C ALA A 196 -17.68 4.09 12.58
N ARG A 197 -17.48 3.00 11.81
CA ARG A 197 -18.55 2.01 11.54
C ARG A 197 -18.96 1.21 12.77
N ILE A 198 -18.02 0.95 13.67
CA ILE A 198 -18.29 0.20 14.90
C ILE A 198 -18.54 1.12 16.11
N ASN A 199 -18.74 2.44 15.89
CA ASN A 199 -18.89 3.45 16.93
C ASN A 199 -17.77 3.43 17.98
N HIS A 200 -16.53 3.25 17.53
CA HIS A 200 -15.34 3.25 18.35
C HIS A 200 -14.53 4.52 18.11
N ASP A 201 -14.01 5.10 19.19
CA ASP A 201 -13.15 6.26 19.11
C ASP A 201 -11.77 5.90 18.50
N THR A 202 -11.23 6.83 17.71
CA THR A 202 -9.83 6.77 17.29
C THR A 202 -8.94 7.06 18.51
N PRO A 203 -7.92 6.25 18.78
CA PRO A 203 -7.00 6.51 19.89
C PRO A 203 -6.38 7.91 19.83
N LYS A 204 -6.15 8.51 20.98
CA LYS A 204 -5.51 9.81 21.12
C LYS A 204 -4.09 9.78 20.53
N GLY A 205 -3.61 10.92 20.00
CA GLY A 205 -2.26 11.05 19.44
C GLY A 205 -2.12 10.65 17.97
N LEU A 206 -3.20 10.22 17.31
CA LEU A 206 -3.16 9.74 15.93
C LEU A 206 -3.64 10.78 14.90
N VAL A 207 -4.48 11.73 15.32
CA VAL A 207 -5.09 12.76 14.44
C VAL A 207 -5.09 14.10 15.14
N ILE A 208 -4.71 15.16 14.41
CA ILE A 208 -4.65 16.54 14.91
C ILE A 208 -5.55 17.45 14.05
N SER A 209 -6.23 18.39 14.71
CA SER A 209 -6.98 19.45 14.01
C SER A 209 -6.06 20.57 13.53
N ARG A 210 -6.60 21.52 12.75
CA ARG A 210 -5.88 22.74 12.34
C ARG A 210 -5.52 23.64 13.51
N GLU A 211 -6.27 23.57 14.61
CA GLU A 211 -6.07 24.33 15.86
C GLU A 211 -5.01 23.65 16.76
N GLY A 212 -4.51 22.47 16.39
CA GLY A 212 -3.53 21.72 17.16
C GLY A 212 -4.16 20.79 18.23
N GLU A 213 -5.46 20.54 18.17
CA GLU A 213 -6.16 19.65 19.08
C GLU A 213 -6.10 18.20 18.62
N GLU A 214 -5.82 17.28 19.54
CA GLU A 214 -5.89 15.85 19.27
C GLU A 214 -7.35 15.38 19.20
N LEU A 215 -7.72 14.77 18.06
CA LEU A 215 -9.08 14.33 17.81
C LEU A 215 -9.25 12.84 18.07
N THR A 216 -10.39 12.44 18.64
CA THR A 216 -10.74 11.04 18.96
C THR A 216 -12.07 10.59 18.38
N ASP A 217 -13.06 11.45 18.18
CA ASP A 217 -14.32 11.07 17.51
C ASP A 217 -14.07 10.68 16.06
N SER A 218 -14.19 9.38 15.77
CA SER A 218 -13.88 8.81 14.45
C SER A 218 -14.79 9.36 13.34
N ALA A 219 -16.04 9.66 13.63
CA ALA A 219 -16.98 10.20 12.63
C ALA A 219 -16.67 11.68 12.33
N GLU A 220 -16.33 12.46 13.34
CA GLU A 220 -15.89 13.85 13.19
C GLU A 220 -14.55 13.92 12.45
N ILE A 221 -13.60 13.08 12.82
CA ILE A 221 -12.28 12.98 12.14
C ILE A 221 -12.48 12.80 10.64
N LEU A 222 -13.32 11.86 10.19
CA LEU A 222 -13.55 11.62 8.77
C LEU A 222 -14.14 12.84 8.04
N LYS A 223 -14.99 13.63 8.70
CA LYS A 223 -15.50 14.89 8.15
C LYS A 223 -14.38 15.91 8.02
N LYS A 224 -13.58 16.10 9.07
CA LYS A 224 -12.46 17.07 9.11
C LYS A 224 -11.34 16.70 8.13
N ILE A 225 -11.01 15.41 7.97
CA ILE A 225 -10.02 14.97 6.95
C ILE A 225 -10.52 15.31 5.53
N ARG A 226 -11.79 15.07 5.21
CA ARG A 226 -12.36 15.39 3.89
C ARG A 226 -12.33 16.88 3.57
N SER A 227 -12.52 17.73 4.57
CA SER A 227 -12.46 19.19 4.45
C SER A 227 -11.04 19.76 4.67
N GLN A 228 -10.03 18.90 4.83
CA GLN A 228 -8.63 19.28 5.12
C GLN A 228 -8.45 20.06 6.43
N GLN A 229 -9.36 19.89 7.39
CA GLN A 229 -9.33 20.49 8.72
C GLN A 229 -8.71 19.58 9.80
N ALA A 230 -8.24 18.40 9.41
CA ALA A 230 -7.50 17.48 10.26
C ALA A 230 -6.42 16.76 9.46
N ALA A 231 -5.36 16.34 10.15
CA ALA A 231 -4.24 15.60 9.58
C ALA A 231 -3.89 14.38 10.45
N LEU A 232 -3.41 13.33 9.81
CA LEU A 232 -2.85 12.14 10.48
C LEU A 232 -1.47 12.45 11.04
N ALA A 233 -1.07 11.76 12.11
CA ALA A 233 0.29 11.76 12.60
C ALA A 233 1.23 10.91 11.73
N PRO A 234 2.50 11.28 11.59
CA PRO A 234 3.55 10.36 11.12
C PRO A 234 3.75 9.21 12.13
N LEU A 235 4.37 8.13 11.70
CA LEU A 235 4.74 7.01 12.56
C LEU A 235 5.57 7.52 13.75
N GLY A 236 5.15 7.21 14.96
CA GLY A 236 5.70 7.73 16.20
C GLY A 236 4.97 8.96 16.77
N GLY A 237 3.93 9.51 16.07
CA GLY A 237 3.10 10.59 16.62
C GLY A 237 3.51 12.00 16.18
N PHE A 238 2.93 13.03 16.81
CA PHE A 238 3.11 14.43 16.40
C PHE A 238 4.37 15.11 16.93
N GLY A 239 4.96 14.59 18.00
CA GLY A 239 6.07 15.23 18.70
C GLY A 239 7.39 14.48 18.56
N GLU A 240 8.38 14.97 19.33
CA GLU A 240 9.68 14.33 19.44
C GLU A 240 9.70 13.21 20.50
N THR A 241 8.91 13.34 21.55
CA THR A 241 8.91 12.44 22.73
C THR A 241 8.69 10.98 22.35
N THR A 242 7.80 10.70 21.41
CA THR A 242 7.49 9.35 20.90
C THR A 242 8.21 9.03 19.59
N GLY A 243 9.08 9.92 19.10
CA GLY A 243 9.87 9.71 17.90
C GLY A 243 9.14 9.99 16.59
N GLY A 244 8.08 10.81 16.58
CA GLY A 244 7.32 11.16 15.38
C GLY A 244 8.15 11.77 14.27
N TYR A 245 9.23 12.50 14.59
CA TYR A 245 10.18 13.01 13.62
C TYR A 245 10.84 11.91 12.76
N LYS A 246 10.98 10.67 13.30
CA LYS A 246 11.54 9.54 12.55
C LYS A 246 10.57 9.11 11.45
N GLY A 247 9.28 8.94 11.77
CA GLY A 247 8.25 8.62 10.78
C GLY A 247 8.08 9.73 9.74
N TYR A 248 8.12 11.00 10.19
CA TYR A 248 8.15 12.15 9.29
C TYR A 248 9.35 12.11 8.34
N GLY A 249 10.54 11.80 8.85
CA GLY A 249 11.76 11.63 8.05
C GLY A 249 11.62 10.51 7.00
N TYR A 250 11.13 9.33 7.38
CA TYR A 250 10.88 8.24 6.45
C TYR A 250 9.83 8.60 5.40
N SER A 251 8.74 9.28 5.79
CA SER A 251 7.73 9.77 4.85
C SER A 251 8.32 10.75 3.83
N THR A 252 9.22 11.62 4.28
CA THR A 252 9.92 12.57 3.40
C THR A 252 10.88 11.86 2.43
N VAL A 253 11.58 10.80 2.87
CA VAL A 253 12.40 9.96 1.96
C VAL A 253 11.53 9.35 0.86
N VAL A 254 10.37 8.78 1.23
CA VAL A 254 9.45 8.20 0.23
C VAL A 254 8.94 9.28 -0.73
N GLU A 255 8.58 10.46 -0.22
CA GLU A 255 8.14 11.59 -1.06
C GLU A 255 9.21 11.99 -2.08
N ILE A 256 10.47 12.16 -1.62
CA ILE A 256 11.61 12.54 -2.48
C ILE A 256 11.86 11.48 -3.56
N LEU A 257 11.94 10.20 -3.18
CA LEU A 257 12.20 9.11 -4.13
C LEU A 257 11.04 8.91 -5.12
N SER A 258 9.81 9.21 -4.69
CA SER A 258 8.62 9.10 -5.54
C SER A 258 8.36 10.35 -6.41
N ALA A 259 9.13 11.42 -6.24
CA ALA A 259 8.94 12.65 -6.99
C ALA A 259 10.20 13.16 -7.69
N ALA A 260 11.31 13.30 -6.96
CA ALA A 260 12.50 13.99 -7.48
C ALA A 260 13.23 13.21 -8.58
N LEU A 261 13.32 11.87 -8.47
CA LEU A 261 14.02 11.03 -9.44
C LEU A 261 13.42 11.10 -10.86
N GLN A 262 12.11 11.25 -10.96
CA GLN A 262 11.33 11.26 -12.20
C GLN A 262 10.75 12.63 -12.54
N SER A 263 11.11 13.70 -11.80
CA SER A 263 10.54 15.04 -11.94
C SER A 263 9.00 15.04 -11.92
N GLY A 264 8.43 14.25 -10.99
CA GLY A 264 6.99 14.09 -10.77
C GLY A 264 6.42 15.14 -9.82
N LEU A 265 5.10 15.13 -9.66
CA LEU A 265 4.40 15.98 -8.70
C LEU A 265 4.63 15.50 -7.26
N PHE A 266 4.48 16.42 -6.30
CA PHE A 266 4.73 16.16 -4.89
C PHE A 266 3.82 16.97 -3.96
N LEU A 267 3.67 16.50 -2.74
CA LEU A 267 2.93 17.16 -1.65
C LEU A 267 1.52 17.56 -2.10
N LYS A 268 1.15 18.84 -1.91
CA LYS A 268 -0.19 19.36 -2.24
C LYS A 268 -0.56 19.26 -3.71
N ALA A 269 0.43 19.20 -4.60
CA ALA A 269 0.14 18.98 -6.02
C ALA A 269 -0.48 17.60 -6.31
N LEU A 270 -0.51 16.69 -5.33
CA LEU A 270 -1.13 15.36 -5.44
C LEU A 270 -2.59 15.32 -4.92
N ASP A 271 -3.24 16.46 -4.70
CA ASP A 271 -4.61 16.50 -4.18
C ASP A 271 -5.69 16.10 -5.21
N GLY A 272 -5.30 15.98 -6.49
CA GLY A 272 -6.20 15.60 -7.58
C GLY A 272 -7.09 16.74 -8.07
N LYS A 273 -6.67 18.00 -7.84
CA LYS A 273 -7.35 19.20 -8.31
C LYS A 273 -6.39 20.11 -9.04
N ASP A 274 -6.87 20.84 -10.03
CA ASP A 274 -6.16 21.96 -10.66
C ASP A 274 -6.34 23.26 -9.85
N GLU A 275 -5.74 24.33 -10.33
CA GLU A 275 -5.82 25.68 -9.71
C GLU A 275 -7.25 26.22 -9.62
N GLU A 276 -8.13 25.75 -10.49
CA GLU A 276 -9.56 26.13 -10.54
C GLU A 276 -10.42 25.21 -9.68
N GLY A 277 -9.82 24.20 -9.03
CA GLY A 277 -10.50 23.21 -8.18
C GLY A 277 -11.18 22.08 -8.97
N LYS A 278 -10.97 21.97 -10.27
CA LYS A 278 -11.49 20.88 -11.11
C LYS A 278 -10.70 19.59 -10.85
N ILE A 279 -11.42 18.48 -10.82
CA ILE A 279 -10.80 17.16 -10.63
C ILE A 279 -9.89 16.82 -11.81
N ARG A 280 -8.66 16.37 -11.50
CA ARG A 280 -7.65 15.91 -12.46
C ARG A 280 -6.99 14.62 -11.98
N PRO A 281 -6.20 13.94 -12.83
CA PRO A 281 -5.36 12.82 -12.41
C PRO A 281 -4.44 13.19 -11.24
N TYR A 282 -4.17 12.19 -10.37
CA TYR A 282 -3.36 12.42 -9.16
C TYR A 282 -1.86 12.52 -9.47
N HIS A 283 -1.40 11.97 -10.60
CA HIS A 283 0.00 11.95 -11.03
C HIS A 283 0.95 11.40 -9.96
N LEU A 284 0.55 10.29 -9.29
CA LEU A 284 1.36 9.67 -8.26
C LEU A 284 2.71 9.20 -8.82
N GLY A 285 3.72 9.26 -7.98
CA GLY A 285 5.02 8.71 -8.28
C GLY A 285 5.32 7.45 -7.47
N HIS A 286 6.12 6.55 -8.04
CA HIS A 286 6.56 5.33 -7.39
C HIS A 286 8.05 5.13 -7.62
N PHE A 287 8.68 4.36 -6.74
CA PHE A 287 10.00 3.81 -6.99
C PHE A 287 10.04 2.32 -6.63
N PHE A 288 10.88 1.59 -7.35
CA PHE A 288 11.07 0.15 -7.19
C PHE A 288 12.56 -0.14 -7.25
N ILE A 289 13.03 -1.05 -6.39
CA ILE A 289 14.41 -1.53 -6.36
C ILE A 289 14.38 -3.04 -6.21
N ALA A 290 15.20 -3.74 -6.98
CA ALA A 290 15.53 -5.13 -6.77
C ALA A 290 17.04 -5.26 -6.58
N ILE A 291 17.46 -6.04 -5.58
CA ILE A 291 18.87 -6.33 -5.28
C ILE A 291 19.04 -7.83 -5.28
N ASP A 292 19.87 -8.34 -6.18
CA ASP A 292 20.15 -9.76 -6.30
C ASP A 292 21.04 -10.22 -5.15
N THR A 293 20.54 -11.13 -4.30
CA THR A 293 21.29 -11.65 -3.16
C THR A 293 22.43 -12.57 -3.60
N GLU A 294 22.34 -13.17 -4.81
CA GLU A 294 23.41 -13.97 -5.38
C GLU A 294 24.66 -13.14 -5.69
N ALA A 295 24.50 -11.85 -5.99
CA ALA A 295 25.63 -10.92 -6.24
C ALA A 295 26.45 -10.58 -4.98
N PHE A 296 26.08 -11.13 -3.81
CA PHE A 296 26.81 -10.96 -2.54
C PHE A 296 27.39 -12.29 -2.07
N MET A 297 26.95 -12.82 -0.93
CA MET A 297 27.43 -14.10 -0.39
C MET A 297 26.59 -15.30 -0.84
N GLY A 298 25.72 -15.12 -1.83
CA GLY A 298 24.83 -16.12 -2.39
C GLY A 298 23.45 -16.16 -1.75
N ALA A 299 22.48 -16.54 -2.56
CA ALA A 299 21.05 -16.51 -2.17
C ALA A 299 20.75 -17.49 -1.03
N GLU A 300 21.35 -18.68 -1.01
CA GLU A 300 21.11 -19.67 0.05
C GLU A 300 21.66 -19.19 1.41
N ALA A 301 22.86 -18.59 1.43
CA ALA A 301 23.43 -18.03 2.65
C ALA A 301 22.57 -16.87 3.18
N PHE A 302 22.09 -16.00 2.27
CA PHE A 302 21.19 -14.91 2.61
C PHE A 302 19.88 -15.42 3.22
N LYS A 303 19.18 -16.34 2.56
CA LYS A 303 17.91 -16.91 3.02
C LYS A 303 18.05 -17.55 4.40
N LYS A 304 19.09 -18.35 4.58
CA LYS A 304 19.36 -19.00 5.87
C LYS A 304 19.58 -17.97 6.98
N THR A 305 20.44 -17.01 6.77
CA THR A 305 20.74 -15.98 7.78
C THR A 305 19.49 -15.12 8.08
N CYS A 306 18.71 -14.76 7.05
CA CYS A 306 17.47 -14.03 7.22
C CYS A 306 16.48 -14.84 8.08
N GLY A 307 16.27 -16.12 7.77
CA GLY A 307 15.39 -16.99 8.56
C GLY A 307 15.88 -17.21 10.00
N ASP A 308 17.19 -17.35 10.21
CA ASP A 308 17.76 -17.47 11.56
C ASP A 308 17.44 -16.21 12.40
N ILE A 309 17.63 -15.01 11.83
CA ILE A 309 17.27 -13.75 12.49
C ILE A 309 15.80 -13.73 12.89
N LEU A 310 14.89 -14.14 11.99
CA LEU A 310 13.44 -14.15 12.28
C LEU A 310 13.10 -15.17 13.38
N ARG A 311 13.72 -16.34 13.37
CA ARG A 311 13.53 -17.38 14.41
C ARG A 311 14.03 -16.91 15.76
N ASP A 312 15.20 -16.25 15.83
CA ASP A 312 15.74 -15.71 17.07
C ASP A 312 14.84 -14.62 17.65
N LEU A 313 14.33 -13.70 16.80
CA LEU A 313 13.39 -12.68 17.24
C LEU A 313 12.10 -13.30 17.82
N ARG A 314 11.53 -14.32 17.15
CA ARG A 314 10.33 -15.01 17.62
C ARG A 314 10.58 -15.87 18.85
N GLY A 315 11.80 -16.38 19.02
CA GLY A 315 12.25 -17.16 20.17
C GLY A 315 12.58 -16.32 21.41
N SER A 316 12.63 -14.98 21.30
CA SER A 316 12.95 -14.10 22.42
C SER A 316 11.87 -14.13 23.51
N GLU A 317 12.23 -13.65 24.71
CA GLU A 317 11.30 -13.61 25.86
C GLU A 317 10.08 -12.74 25.54
N LYS A 318 8.91 -13.30 25.80
CA LYS A 318 7.62 -12.63 25.54
C LYS A 318 7.24 -11.72 26.70
N ALA A 319 6.63 -10.58 26.40
CA ALA A 319 6.01 -9.74 27.41
C ALA A 319 4.89 -10.51 28.14
N PRO A 320 4.64 -10.25 29.44
CA PRO A 320 3.57 -10.91 30.18
C PRO A 320 2.22 -10.81 29.48
N GLY A 321 1.53 -11.96 29.39
CA GLY A 321 0.22 -12.06 28.75
C GLY A 321 0.27 -12.20 27.20
N GLN A 322 1.45 -12.18 26.58
CA GLN A 322 1.59 -12.42 25.14
C GLN A 322 1.86 -13.91 24.82
N GLU A 323 1.10 -14.43 23.87
CA GLU A 323 1.24 -15.85 23.48
C GLU A 323 2.35 -16.07 22.46
N ARG A 324 2.56 -15.10 21.53
CA ARG A 324 3.48 -15.22 20.40
C ARG A 324 4.09 -13.87 20.01
N ILE A 325 5.35 -13.90 19.61
CA ILE A 325 6.02 -12.81 18.90
C ILE A 325 5.90 -13.09 17.40
N TYR A 326 5.56 -12.07 16.63
CA TYR A 326 5.43 -12.15 15.18
C TYR A 326 6.53 -11.36 14.49
N THR A 327 6.94 -11.83 13.32
CA THR A 327 7.77 -11.07 12.39
C THR A 327 6.93 -10.56 11.22
N ALA A 328 7.40 -9.52 10.52
CA ALA A 328 6.64 -8.93 9.43
C ALA A 328 6.42 -9.94 8.28
N GLY A 329 5.18 -10.00 7.77
CA GLY A 329 4.74 -10.95 6.75
C GLY A 329 4.14 -12.25 7.31
N GLU A 330 4.38 -12.57 8.58
CA GLU A 330 3.93 -13.82 9.19
C GLU A 330 2.41 -13.86 9.43
N LYS A 331 1.83 -12.76 9.93
CA LYS A 331 0.38 -12.67 10.14
C LYS A 331 -0.38 -12.74 8.82
N GLU A 332 0.13 -12.09 7.79
CA GLU A 332 -0.39 -12.09 6.43
C GLU A 332 -0.34 -13.50 5.84
N TYR A 333 0.74 -14.25 6.08
CA TYR A 333 0.87 -15.65 5.69
C TYR A 333 -0.13 -16.55 6.45
N ASP A 334 -0.26 -16.40 7.77
CA ASP A 334 -1.23 -17.16 8.58
C ASP A 334 -2.67 -16.92 8.09
N VAL A 335 -3.02 -15.68 7.76
CA VAL A 335 -4.34 -15.33 7.20
C VAL A 335 -4.52 -15.96 5.82
N TRP A 336 -3.51 -15.89 4.96
CA TRP A 336 -3.54 -16.55 3.66
C TRP A 336 -3.78 -18.06 3.78
N MET A 337 -3.03 -18.75 4.65
CA MET A 337 -3.19 -20.17 4.88
C MET A 337 -4.59 -20.52 5.39
N TYR A 338 -5.21 -19.65 6.19
CA TYR A 338 -6.59 -19.83 6.65
C TYR A 338 -7.63 -19.61 5.53
N ARG A 339 -7.39 -18.64 4.62
CA ARG A 339 -8.36 -18.21 3.59
C ARG A 339 -8.25 -18.94 2.27
N LYS A 340 -7.12 -19.54 1.95
CA LYS A 340 -6.85 -20.14 0.63
C LYS A 340 -7.93 -21.10 0.17
N ASP A 341 -8.48 -21.91 1.08
CA ASP A 341 -9.51 -22.91 0.79
C ASP A 341 -10.95 -22.41 1.07
N LYS A 342 -11.12 -21.22 1.63
CA LYS A 342 -12.43 -20.66 2.00
C LYS A 342 -12.97 -19.65 0.99
N GLY A 343 -12.09 -18.91 0.36
CA GLY A 343 -12.45 -17.87 -0.59
C GLY A 343 -12.24 -16.44 -0.09
N CYS A 344 -12.69 -15.47 -0.88
CA CYS A 344 -12.66 -14.05 -0.58
C CYS A 344 -13.75 -13.68 0.42
N LEU A 345 -13.37 -12.99 1.48
CA LEU A 345 -14.30 -12.51 2.50
C LEU A 345 -15.00 -11.22 2.03
N LEU A 346 -16.32 -11.20 2.08
CA LEU A 346 -17.09 -10.02 1.71
C LEU A 346 -17.23 -9.03 2.87
N TYR A 347 -16.30 -8.07 2.95
CA TYR A 347 -16.33 -7.03 4.00
C TYR A 347 -17.17 -5.81 3.70
N THR A 348 -17.37 -5.48 2.43
CA THR A 348 -17.43 -4.08 2.01
C THR A 348 -18.64 -3.66 1.25
N SER A 349 -19.58 -4.54 1.06
CA SER A 349 -20.91 -4.10 0.67
C SER A 349 -21.86 -4.35 1.84
N PRO A 350 -22.13 -3.34 2.70
CA PRO A 350 -23.23 -3.49 3.62
C PRO A 350 -24.47 -3.73 2.77
N SER A 351 -24.99 -4.96 2.81
CA SER A 351 -26.32 -5.22 2.25
C SER A 351 -27.28 -4.23 2.92
N PRO A 352 -28.39 -3.88 2.29
CA PRO A 352 -29.43 -3.10 2.97
C PRO A 352 -29.83 -3.71 4.33
N ARG A 353 -29.64 -5.02 4.51
CA ARG A 353 -29.86 -5.75 5.77
C ARG A 353 -28.77 -5.44 6.81
N ASP A 354 -27.50 -5.30 6.40
CA ASP A 354 -26.40 -4.99 7.32
C ASP A 354 -26.49 -3.56 7.84
N ARG A 355 -27.11 -2.64 7.07
CA ARG A 355 -27.44 -1.28 7.54
C ARG A 355 -28.50 -1.26 8.62
N SER A 356 -29.42 -2.24 8.65
CA SER A 356 -30.44 -2.35 9.68
C SER A 356 -29.93 -2.96 10.99
N LEU A 357 -28.89 -3.82 10.93
CA LEU A 357 -28.27 -4.41 12.11
C LEU A 357 -27.26 -3.48 12.81
N SER A 358 -26.77 -2.46 12.12
CA SER A 358 -25.88 -1.43 12.72
C SER A 358 -26.66 -0.30 13.45
N ARG A 359 -27.98 -0.45 13.61
CA ARG A 359 -28.85 0.49 14.35
C ARG A 359 -29.42 -0.12 15.65
N MET A 360 -28.92 -1.29 16.06
CA MET A 360 -29.22 -1.87 17.38
C MET A 360 -28.02 -1.79 18.29
#